data_187861db65f4de858089af873145e924
#
_entry.id   187861db65f4de858089af873145e924
#
_cell.length_a   1.000
_cell.length_b   1.000
_cell.length_c   1.000
_cell.angle_alpha   90.00
_cell.angle_beta   90.00
_cell.angle_gamma   90.00
#
_symmetry.space_group_name_H-M   'P 1'
#
loop_
_entity.id
_entity.type
_entity.pdbx_description
1 polymer ?
#
loop_
_entity_poly.entity_id
_entity_poly.type
_entity_poly.pdbx_seq_one_letter_code
_entity_poly.pdbx_strand_id
1 'polypeptide(L)'
;MRLDRRSILKALGGAALTLPFAGLFAKTAEAGPTPATAKRFIVFYFPDGVPAPAGQASRFHASGGETSFTLPENLAALAPHKASCAFFRGLTMGGTDAGSHPGGAKKLLTGVDGGGGESLDRYLARSALGAAPFRHLYLGAMATQNNASGDKFISYPSAGTTAAPEDDPMTAFGRLFGAGGGAPSGGTTTKTVDPVEASIIDAALGDMNDIRARLGDVEKAKLDLHLEALRDVERRVKGLASGAIPACNQSLGSVGNIDTTRLYDPSQFPEILRAQIDLTVQAMACGLTKVGVVQASQHTSELIMSRFPATPIYKPNFDMRSHQASHYGVMADPKFEEYSKQRTWFVEQFAYLLAQLAARPEGSGTMLDNSIVLLCSEISDGNTHSHDDMPFILGGGAGGALRTGRLFDTAGRRHSDLLGTIAHAMGDTSISTYGQGGQGLLPGLLA
;
A
#
# COMPACT_ATOMS: atom_id res chain seq x y z
N MET A 1 2.50 -8.08 45.32
CA MET A 1 3.74 -8.59 44.70
C MET A 1 4.28 -7.43 43.88
N ARG A 2 5.38 -6.82 44.29
CA ARG A 2 5.98 -5.68 43.53
C ARG A 2 6.75 -6.27 42.35
N LEU A 3 6.28 -6.06 41.14
CA LEU A 3 7.02 -6.37 39.92
C LEU A 3 8.17 -5.35 39.80
N ASP A 4 9.40 -5.82 39.78
CA ASP A 4 10.55 -4.95 39.61
C ASP A 4 10.75 -4.64 38.12
N ARG A 5 11.37 -3.48 37.82
CA ARG A 5 11.62 -2.99 36.44
C ARG A 5 12.42 -4.00 35.58
N ARG A 6 13.21 -4.85 36.19
CA ARG A 6 14.05 -5.84 35.52
C ARG A 6 13.23 -7.04 35.02
N SER A 7 12.15 -7.39 35.72
CA SER A 7 11.22 -8.46 35.34
C SER A 7 10.36 -8.04 34.16
N ILE A 8 9.97 -6.75 34.07
CA ILE A 8 9.22 -6.18 32.94
C ILE A 8 10.12 -6.14 31.68
N LEU A 9 11.36 -5.70 31.79
CA LEU A 9 12.29 -5.67 30.66
C LEU A 9 12.67 -7.06 30.11
N LYS A 10 12.71 -8.08 30.95
CA LYS A 10 12.92 -9.47 30.53
C LYS A 10 11.69 -10.05 29.83
N ALA A 11 10.49 -9.63 30.19
CA ALA A 11 9.24 -10.00 29.50
C ALA A 11 9.10 -9.30 28.14
N LEU A 12 9.69 -8.10 27.98
CA LEU A 12 9.69 -7.32 26.73
C LEU A 12 10.72 -7.83 25.69
N GLY A 13 11.71 -8.63 26.11
CA GLY A 13 12.82 -9.10 25.26
C GLY A 13 12.61 -10.46 24.58
N GLY A 14 11.47 -11.10 24.67
CA GLY A 14 11.22 -12.41 24.08
C GLY A 14 9.75 -12.65 23.77
N ALA A 15 9.46 -13.71 23.03
CA ALA A 15 8.12 -14.16 22.61
C ALA A 15 7.02 -14.22 23.70
N ALA A 16 7.33 -13.80 24.93
CA ALA A 16 6.45 -13.74 26.08
C ALA A 16 5.40 -12.60 26.03
N LEU A 17 5.56 -11.58 25.16
CA LEU A 17 4.55 -10.51 25.02
C LEU A 17 3.28 -10.97 24.31
N THR A 18 3.35 -12.07 23.56
CA THR A 18 2.17 -12.57 22.85
C THR A 18 1.31 -13.51 23.71
N LEU A 19 1.88 -14.17 24.71
CA LEU A 19 1.18 -15.21 25.51
C LEU A 19 0.08 -14.66 26.46
N PRO A 20 0.26 -13.53 27.19
CA PRO A 20 -0.81 -12.99 28.02
C PRO A 20 -1.99 -12.44 27.20
N PHE A 21 -1.72 -12.02 25.96
CA PHE A 21 -2.69 -11.39 25.06
C PHE A 21 -3.24 -12.33 24.00
N ALA A 22 -2.68 -13.53 23.81
CA ALA A 22 -3.15 -14.51 22.84
C ALA A 22 -4.64 -14.87 23.04
N GLY A 23 -5.12 -14.90 24.28
CA GLY A 23 -6.53 -15.11 24.57
C GLY A 23 -7.44 -13.91 24.30
N LEU A 24 -6.91 -12.71 24.29
CA LEU A 24 -7.63 -11.47 23.94
C LEU A 24 -7.79 -11.32 22.43
N PHE A 25 -6.84 -11.85 21.65
CA PHE A 25 -6.85 -11.79 20.20
C PHE A 25 -7.60 -12.96 19.54
N ALA A 26 -7.99 -13.97 20.33
CA ALA A 26 -8.76 -15.14 19.85
C ALA A 26 -10.25 -14.85 19.57
N LYS A 27 -10.73 -13.62 19.79
CA LYS A 27 -12.07 -13.22 19.36
C LYS A 27 -12.00 -12.46 18.05
N THR A 28 -12.74 -12.95 17.08
CA THR A 28 -13.03 -12.31 15.81
C THR A 28 -13.35 -10.84 16.01
N ALA A 29 -12.58 -9.97 15.32
CA ALA A 29 -12.93 -8.56 15.22
C ALA A 29 -14.25 -8.45 14.45
N GLU A 30 -15.31 -8.11 15.15
CA GLU A 30 -16.58 -7.73 14.56
C GLU A 30 -16.51 -6.26 14.20
N ALA A 31 -16.38 -5.92 12.90
CA ALA A 31 -16.38 -4.53 12.43
C ALA A 31 -17.79 -3.99 12.27
N GLY A 32 -18.09 -2.78 12.74
CA GLY A 32 -19.32 -2.04 12.51
C GLY A 32 -19.53 -1.70 11.05
N PRO A 33 -20.74 -1.36 10.66
CA PRO A 33 -20.92 -0.77 9.37
C PRO A 33 -19.96 0.41 9.25
N THR A 34 -19.08 0.35 8.26
CA THR A 34 -18.21 1.48 7.93
C THR A 34 -19.12 2.71 7.76
N PRO A 35 -18.82 3.84 8.38
CA PRO A 35 -19.63 5.04 8.18
C PRO A 35 -19.83 5.28 6.69
N ALA A 36 -21.08 5.50 6.26
CA ALA A 36 -21.35 5.91 4.89
C ALA A 36 -20.41 7.07 4.55
N THR A 37 -19.66 6.98 3.45
CA THR A 37 -18.71 8.00 2.99
C THR A 37 -17.32 8.04 3.64
N ALA A 38 -16.83 6.95 4.20
CA ALA A 38 -15.44 6.92 4.71
C ALA A 38 -14.41 7.01 3.57
N LYS A 39 -13.65 8.11 3.51
CA LYS A 39 -12.55 8.23 2.54
C LYS A 39 -11.43 7.23 2.86
N ARG A 40 -10.83 6.67 1.81
CA ARG A 40 -9.74 5.69 1.91
C ARG A 40 -8.66 5.99 0.90
N PHE A 41 -7.41 5.75 1.28
CA PHE A 41 -6.25 5.87 0.40
C PHE A 41 -5.54 4.53 0.28
N ILE A 42 -5.32 4.08 -0.95
CA ILE A 42 -4.61 2.84 -1.27
C ILE A 42 -3.51 3.16 -2.28
N VAL A 43 -2.31 2.64 -2.04
CA VAL A 43 -1.23 2.61 -3.02
C VAL A 43 -1.10 1.19 -3.56
N PHE A 44 -1.10 1.04 -4.87
CA PHE A 44 -0.73 -0.18 -5.57
C PHE A 44 0.55 0.09 -6.34
N TYR A 45 1.65 -0.45 -5.84
CA TYR A 45 2.97 -0.31 -6.44
C TYR A 45 3.34 -1.55 -7.24
N PHE A 46 3.91 -1.36 -8.44
CA PHE A 46 4.56 -2.39 -9.23
C PHE A 46 5.96 -1.92 -9.68
N PRO A 47 6.94 -2.84 -9.81
CA PRO A 47 8.34 -2.48 -10.06
C PRO A 47 8.66 -2.24 -11.54
N ASP A 48 9.86 -1.71 -11.76
CA ASP A 48 10.59 -1.69 -13.03
C ASP A 48 9.96 -0.85 -14.15
N GLY A 49 9.08 0.11 -13.82
CA GLY A 49 8.50 1.05 -14.79
C GLY A 49 7.59 0.43 -15.85
N VAL A 50 7.47 1.10 -16.99
CA VAL A 50 6.55 0.74 -18.09
C VAL A 50 7.24 0.85 -19.46
N PRO A 51 6.72 0.21 -20.51
CA PRO A 51 7.26 0.33 -21.88
C PRO A 51 6.87 1.68 -22.48
N ALA A 52 7.69 2.70 -22.23
CA ALA A 52 7.50 4.09 -22.64
C ALA A 52 8.79 4.62 -23.32
N PRO A 53 9.27 3.99 -24.43
CA PRO A 53 10.51 4.38 -25.06
C PRO A 53 10.44 5.80 -25.63
N ALA A 54 11.47 6.60 -25.38
CA ALA A 54 11.54 7.98 -25.85
C ALA A 54 11.33 8.11 -27.37
N GLY A 55 10.50 9.06 -27.79
CA GLY A 55 10.21 9.32 -29.20
C GLY A 55 9.31 8.28 -29.88
N GLN A 56 8.74 7.34 -29.14
CA GLN A 56 7.79 6.34 -29.63
C GLN A 56 6.46 6.44 -28.91
N ALA A 57 5.40 5.85 -29.47
CA ALA A 57 4.13 5.75 -28.80
C ALA A 57 4.23 4.81 -27.59
N SER A 58 3.91 5.33 -26.41
CA SER A 58 3.88 4.50 -25.20
C SER A 58 2.77 3.45 -25.30
N ARG A 59 3.07 2.21 -24.86
CA ARG A 59 2.05 1.17 -24.68
C ARG A 59 1.29 1.31 -23.36
N PHE A 60 1.71 2.23 -22.49
CA PHE A 60 1.11 2.41 -21.17
C PHE A 60 0.37 3.76 -21.05
N HIS A 61 0.90 4.88 -21.56
CA HIS A 61 0.27 6.18 -21.35
C HIS A 61 -0.94 6.37 -22.28
N ALA A 62 -2.07 6.82 -21.71
CA ALA A 62 -3.25 7.18 -22.48
C ALA A 62 -2.97 8.36 -23.43
N SER A 63 -3.67 8.42 -24.56
CA SER A 63 -3.46 9.45 -25.58
C SER A 63 -4.77 10.04 -26.07
N GLY A 64 -4.77 11.33 -26.39
CA GLY A 64 -5.93 12.07 -26.86
C GLY A 64 -6.19 13.34 -26.07
N GLY A 65 -7.42 13.84 -26.10
CA GLY A 65 -7.86 15.00 -25.33
C GLY A 65 -8.34 14.63 -23.94
N GLU A 66 -8.56 15.62 -23.08
CA GLU A 66 -8.93 15.44 -21.66
C GLU A 66 -10.09 14.49 -21.42
N THR A 67 -11.18 14.61 -22.19
CA THR A 67 -12.39 13.77 -22.09
C THR A 67 -12.57 12.79 -23.26
N SER A 68 -11.74 12.97 -24.32
CA SER A 68 -11.78 12.13 -25.53
C SER A 68 -10.39 11.50 -25.73
N PHE A 69 -10.11 10.44 -25.00
CA PHE A 69 -8.81 9.75 -25.00
C PHE A 69 -8.99 8.25 -25.15
N THR A 70 -7.93 7.58 -25.60
CA THR A 70 -7.85 6.12 -25.75
C THR A 70 -6.89 5.53 -24.74
N LEU A 71 -7.22 4.33 -24.26
CA LEU A 71 -6.34 3.52 -23.42
C LEU A 71 -5.49 2.64 -24.34
N PRO A 72 -4.16 2.65 -24.19
CA PRO A 72 -3.29 1.75 -24.93
C PRO A 72 -3.40 0.31 -24.43
N GLU A 73 -2.68 -0.59 -25.09
CA GLU A 73 -2.72 -2.04 -24.84
C GLU A 73 -2.56 -2.42 -23.38
N ASN A 74 -1.54 -1.87 -22.71
CA ASN A 74 -1.26 -2.22 -21.31
C ASN A 74 -2.37 -1.76 -20.34
N LEU A 75 -3.18 -0.79 -20.73
CA LEU A 75 -4.29 -0.27 -19.90
C LEU A 75 -5.67 -0.85 -20.30
N ALA A 76 -5.73 -1.82 -21.20
CA ALA A 76 -7.00 -2.36 -21.70
C ALA A 76 -7.91 -2.89 -20.58
N ALA A 77 -7.33 -3.49 -19.54
CA ALA A 77 -8.07 -3.99 -18.37
C ALA A 77 -8.78 -2.87 -17.56
N LEU A 78 -8.39 -1.61 -17.74
CA LEU A 78 -9.03 -0.47 -17.08
C LEU A 78 -10.23 0.08 -17.86
N ALA A 79 -10.55 -0.44 -19.05
CA ALA A 79 -11.69 0.03 -19.83
C ALA A 79 -13.02 0.07 -19.04
N PRO A 80 -13.39 -0.95 -18.24
CA PRO A 80 -14.60 -0.90 -17.40
C PRO A 80 -14.54 0.18 -16.31
N HIS A 81 -13.35 0.58 -15.87
CA HIS A 81 -13.13 1.55 -14.81
C HIS A 81 -12.71 2.93 -15.32
N LYS A 82 -12.68 3.13 -16.66
CA LYS A 82 -12.19 4.37 -17.28
C LYS A 82 -12.86 5.63 -16.71
N ALA A 83 -14.18 5.57 -16.51
CA ALA A 83 -14.95 6.68 -15.97
C ALA A 83 -14.61 7.02 -14.50
N SER A 84 -14.12 6.03 -13.73
CA SER A 84 -13.75 6.19 -12.33
C SER A 84 -12.25 6.44 -12.14
N CYS A 85 -11.47 6.61 -13.22
CA CYS A 85 -10.03 6.83 -13.15
C CYS A 85 -9.65 8.22 -13.66
N ALA A 86 -8.57 8.77 -13.10
CA ALA A 86 -7.83 9.91 -13.64
C ALA A 86 -6.48 9.42 -14.17
N PHE A 87 -6.20 9.71 -15.43
CA PHE A 87 -4.97 9.35 -16.12
C PHE A 87 -4.09 10.58 -16.26
N PHE A 88 -2.77 10.39 -16.22
CA PHE A 88 -1.81 11.49 -16.30
C PHE A 88 -0.82 11.25 -17.42
N ARG A 89 -0.36 12.36 -18.01
CA ARG A 89 0.72 12.45 -18.97
C ARG A 89 1.61 13.63 -18.60
N GLY A 90 2.93 13.42 -18.66
CA GLY A 90 3.91 14.48 -18.40
C GLY A 90 4.20 14.75 -16.93
N LEU A 91 3.72 13.92 -15.97
CA LEU A 91 4.18 14.01 -14.58
C LEU A 91 5.63 13.57 -14.45
N THR A 92 6.47 14.37 -13.78
CA THR A 92 7.88 14.02 -13.56
C THR A 92 8.24 13.98 -12.07
N MET A 93 9.09 13.06 -11.68
CA MET A 93 9.78 13.14 -10.37
C MET A 93 11.00 14.08 -10.42
N GLY A 94 11.45 14.46 -11.64
CA GLY A 94 12.69 15.17 -11.86
C GLY A 94 13.91 14.34 -11.49
N GLY A 95 15.06 14.97 -11.30
CA GLY A 95 16.25 14.27 -10.84
C GLY A 95 16.03 13.60 -9.50
N THR A 96 16.71 12.46 -9.29
CA THR A 96 16.75 11.74 -8.02
C THR A 96 18.19 11.59 -7.56
N ASP A 97 18.40 11.43 -6.25
CA ASP A 97 19.72 11.32 -5.63
C ASP A 97 20.54 10.11 -6.14
N ALA A 98 19.89 9.00 -6.44
CA ALA A 98 20.51 7.76 -6.91
C ALA A 98 20.32 7.49 -8.40
N GLY A 99 19.66 8.38 -9.15
CA GLY A 99 19.57 8.36 -10.62
C GLY A 99 18.90 7.14 -11.25
N SER A 100 18.23 6.26 -10.49
CA SER A 100 17.60 5.04 -10.99
C SER A 100 16.53 4.53 -10.03
N HIS A 101 16.27 3.22 -10.05
CA HIS A 101 15.26 2.57 -9.19
C HIS A 101 15.33 2.97 -7.70
N PRO A 102 16.50 2.92 -7.01
CA PRO A 102 16.53 3.30 -5.59
C PRO A 102 16.15 4.76 -5.36
N GLY A 103 16.62 5.68 -6.21
CA GLY A 103 16.27 7.10 -6.11
C GLY A 103 14.80 7.34 -6.34
N GLY A 104 14.23 6.68 -7.36
CA GLY A 104 12.80 6.71 -7.64
C GLY A 104 11.97 6.18 -6.48
N ALA A 105 12.27 4.99 -5.96
CA ALA A 105 11.55 4.37 -4.86
C ALA A 105 11.53 5.24 -3.59
N LYS A 106 12.67 5.84 -3.23
CA LYS A 106 12.78 6.76 -2.09
C LYS A 106 11.92 8.01 -2.25
N LYS A 107 11.85 8.56 -3.46
CA LYS A 107 11.12 9.80 -3.77
C LYS A 107 9.65 9.59 -4.05
N LEU A 108 9.23 8.39 -4.45
CA LEU A 108 7.92 8.05 -4.99
C LEU A 108 6.75 8.59 -4.16
N LEU A 109 6.73 8.30 -2.87
CA LEU A 109 5.66 8.70 -1.95
C LEU A 109 6.08 9.81 -0.98
N THR A 110 7.38 10.07 -0.83
CA THR A 110 7.88 11.16 0.02
C THR A 110 7.87 12.51 -0.71
N GLY A 111 7.98 12.49 -2.04
CA GLY A 111 8.20 13.70 -2.84
C GLY A 111 9.57 14.35 -2.61
N VAL A 112 10.47 13.70 -1.85
CA VAL A 112 11.77 14.23 -1.40
C VAL A 112 12.90 13.28 -1.77
N ASP A 113 14.01 13.82 -2.29
CA ASP A 113 15.19 13.04 -2.62
C ASP A 113 15.73 12.31 -1.39
N GLY A 114 16.30 11.12 -1.61
CA GLY A 114 16.85 10.29 -0.54
C GLY A 114 15.83 9.74 0.45
N GLY A 115 14.52 9.91 0.21
CA GLY A 115 13.50 9.60 1.19
C GLY A 115 13.54 10.56 2.39
N GLY A 116 13.94 11.81 2.15
CA GLY A 116 14.15 12.83 3.18
C GLY A 116 12.88 13.38 3.83
N GLY A 117 11.73 12.75 3.62
CA GLY A 117 10.43 13.13 4.19
C GLY A 117 9.60 11.92 4.63
N GLU A 118 8.50 12.19 5.34
CA GLU A 118 7.44 11.21 5.58
C GLU A 118 6.72 10.91 4.26
N SER A 119 6.36 9.66 3.98
CA SER A 119 5.60 9.32 2.78
C SER A 119 4.11 9.64 2.93
N LEU A 120 3.44 9.93 1.81
CA LEU A 120 2.04 10.36 1.79
C LEU A 120 1.08 9.37 2.49
N ASP A 121 1.29 8.07 2.34
CA ASP A 121 0.52 7.04 3.03
C ASP A 121 0.64 7.17 4.56
N ARG A 122 1.84 7.41 5.07
CA ARG A 122 2.08 7.62 6.51
C ARG A 122 1.51 8.93 7.00
N TYR A 123 1.70 9.99 6.22
CA TYR A 123 1.10 11.29 6.52
C TYR A 123 -0.42 11.20 6.65
N LEU A 124 -1.12 10.59 5.68
CA LEU A 124 -2.57 10.44 5.71
C LEU A 124 -3.04 9.53 6.86
N ALA A 125 -2.29 8.46 7.14
CA ALA A 125 -2.57 7.58 8.26
C ALA A 125 -2.45 8.26 9.62
N ARG A 126 -1.55 9.23 9.74
CA ARG A 126 -1.34 10.01 10.96
C ARG A 126 -2.32 11.18 11.11
N SER A 127 -2.73 11.79 10.01
CA SER A 127 -3.52 13.02 9.96
C SER A 127 -4.99 12.79 9.62
N ALA A 128 -5.36 12.95 8.35
CA ALA A 128 -6.75 13.03 7.90
C ALA A 128 -7.55 11.73 8.05
N LEU A 129 -6.91 10.57 7.97
CA LEU A 129 -7.56 9.26 7.96
C LEU A 129 -7.29 8.41 9.20
N GLY A 130 -6.58 8.94 10.18
CA GLY A 130 -5.96 8.19 11.27
C GLY A 130 -6.88 7.55 12.32
N ALA A 131 -8.19 7.80 12.29
CA ALA A 131 -9.13 7.21 13.25
C ALA A 131 -9.57 5.80 12.78
N ALA A 132 -8.71 4.80 12.92
CA ALA A 132 -9.00 3.40 12.66
C ALA A 132 -8.17 2.50 13.59
N PRO A 133 -8.60 1.25 13.87
CA PRO A 133 -7.86 0.29 14.70
C PRO A 133 -6.41 0.07 14.23
N PHE A 134 -6.22 -0.03 12.92
CA PHE A 134 -4.91 0.01 12.28
C PHE A 134 -4.81 1.29 11.48
N ARG A 135 -3.93 2.21 11.89
CA ARG A 135 -3.76 3.47 11.16
C ARG A 135 -3.28 3.26 9.74
N HIS A 136 -2.41 2.27 9.56
CA HIS A 136 -1.73 1.99 8.32
C HIS A 136 -1.61 0.48 8.10
N LEU A 137 -1.84 0.02 6.87
CA LEU A 137 -1.63 -1.36 6.44
C LEU A 137 -0.60 -1.36 5.31
N TYR A 138 0.49 -2.11 5.48
CA TYR A 138 1.51 -2.24 4.46
C TYR A 138 1.75 -3.71 4.17
N LEU A 139 1.23 -4.16 3.04
CA LEU A 139 1.29 -5.55 2.58
C LEU A 139 2.18 -5.66 1.35
N GLY A 140 2.89 -6.77 1.23
CA GLY A 140 3.79 -7.06 0.13
C GLY A 140 3.51 -8.39 -0.54
N ALA A 141 4.08 -8.58 -1.72
CA ALA A 141 4.25 -9.86 -2.36
C ALA A 141 5.68 -9.93 -2.89
N MET A 142 6.54 -10.77 -2.34
CA MET A 142 7.98 -10.84 -2.63
C MET A 142 8.72 -9.49 -2.47
N ALA A 143 8.21 -8.59 -1.63
CA ALA A 143 8.82 -7.30 -1.40
C ALA A 143 9.99 -7.37 -0.40
N THR A 144 9.98 -8.35 0.52
CA THR A 144 11.04 -8.58 1.51
C THR A 144 11.98 -9.72 1.13
N GLN A 145 11.86 -10.26 -0.08
CA GLN A 145 12.69 -11.37 -0.57
C GLN A 145 14.20 -11.06 -0.42
N ASN A 146 15.00 -12.08 -0.12
CA ASN A 146 16.46 -12.00 0.01
C ASN A 146 16.94 -10.99 1.06
N ASN A 147 16.23 -10.84 2.19
CA ASN A 147 16.53 -9.85 3.23
C ASN A 147 16.64 -8.44 2.64
N ALA A 148 15.66 -8.04 1.86
CA ALA A 148 15.63 -6.75 1.19
C ALA A 148 15.99 -5.60 2.14
N SER A 149 16.94 -4.77 1.73
CA SER A 149 17.32 -3.55 2.45
C SER A 149 16.21 -2.49 2.40
N GLY A 150 16.25 -1.54 3.33
CA GLY A 150 15.20 -0.52 3.46
C GLY A 150 14.99 0.33 2.20
N ASP A 151 15.98 0.46 1.31
CA ASP A 151 15.85 1.14 0.02
C ASP A 151 14.88 0.45 -0.95
N LYS A 152 14.53 -0.81 -0.71
CA LYS A 152 13.54 -1.57 -1.49
C LYS A 152 12.08 -1.24 -1.13
N PHE A 153 11.85 -0.52 -0.04
CA PHE A 153 10.52 -0.21 0.47
C PHE A 153 10.12 1.22 0.13
N ILE A 154 8.82 1.44 -0.10
CA ILE A 154 8.29 2.74 -0.57
C ILE A 154 7.58 3.53 0.53
N SER A 155 7.35 2.96 1.72
CA SER A 155 6.66 3.60 2.83
C SER A 155 7.66 4.09 3.88
N TYR A 156 7.64 5.41 4.14
CA TYR A 156 8.57 6.12 5.02
C TYR A 156 7.83 6.75 6.20
N PRO A 157 7.87 6.15 7.40
CA PRO A 157 7.29 6.76 8.61
C PRO A 157 7.93 8.09 8.99
N SER A 158 9.18 8.30 8.62
CA SER A 158 9.93 9.55 8.82
C SER A 158 11.08 9.64 7.81
N ALA A 159 11.70 10.80 7.73
CA ALA A 159 12.85 11.04 6.86
C ALA A 159 13.94 9.95 7.04
N GLY A 160 14.34 9.30 5.94
CA GLY A 160 15.38 8.29 5.91
C GLY A 160 15.03 6.95 6.57
N THR A 161 13.83 6.80 7.11
CA THR A 161 13.40 5.56 7.79
C THR A 161 12.30 4.89 6.99
N THR A 162 12.47 3.61 6.65
CA THR A 162 11.47 2.82 5.94
C THR A 162 10.80 1.79 6.86
N ALA A 163 9.57 1.43 6.52
CA ALA A 163 8.89 0.27 7.07
C ALA A 163 8.93 -0.87 6.06
N ALA A 164 9.08 -2.11 6.53
CA ALA A 164 8.95 -3.28 5.69
C ALA A 164 7.48 -3.70 5.54
N PRO A 165 7.04 -4.14 4.34
CA PRO A 165 5.73 -4.73 4.17
C PRO A 165 5.65 -6.14 4.77
N GLU A 166 4.43 -6.60 5.04
CA GLU A 166 4.16 -7.99 5.39
C GLU A 166 3.89 -8.79 4.12
N ASP A 167 4.78 -9.73 3.79
CA ASP A 167 4.67 -10.57 2.59
C ASP A 167 3.83 -11.85 2.82
N ASP A 168 3.62 -12.26 4.07
CA ASP A 168 2.85 -13.45 4.40
C ASP A 168 1.36 -13.09 4.61
N PRO A 169 0.46 -13.48 3.68
CA PRO A 169 -0.97 -13.20 3.83
C PRO A 169 -1.62 -13.88 5.04
N MET A 170 -1.09 -15.03 5.49
CA MET A 170 -1.60 -15.71 6.70
C MET A 170 -1.25 -14.93 7.96
N THR A 171 -0.03 -14.41 8.05
CA THR A 171 0.40 -13.52 9.14
C THR A 171 -0.40 -12.22 9.13
N ALA A 172 -0.58 -11.60 7.95
CA ALA A 172 -1.41 -10.40 7.79
C ALA A 172 -2.87 -10.65 8.20
N PHE A 173 -3.46 -11.78 7.76
CA PHE A 173 -4.81 -12.18 8.15
C PHE A 173 -4.94 -12.38 9.66
N GLY A 174 -4.01 -13.12 10.27
CA GLY A 174 -3.97 -13.34 11.71
C GLY A 174 -3.89 -12.02 12.51
N ARG A 175 -3.06 -11.08 12.04
CA ARG A 175 -2.93 -9.74 12.64
C ARG A 175 -4.21 -8.92 12.53
N LEU A 176 -4.88 -8.93 11.38
CA LEU A 176 -6.06 -8.12 11.11
C LEU A 176 -7.32 -8.68 11.79
N PHE A 177 -7.49 -9.99 11.74
CA PHE A 177 -8.74 -10.65 12.10
C PHE A 177 -8.63 -11.61 13.31
N GLY A 178 -7.43 -11.88 13.82
CA GLY A 178 -7.19 -12.76 14.96
C GLY A 178 -6.79 -14.20 14.55
N ALA A 179 -6.16 -14.92 15.44
CA ALA A 179 -5.62 -16.29 15.24
C ALA A 179 -6.69 -17.40 15.20
N GLY A 180 -7.83 -17.15 14.58
CA GLY A 180 -8.94 -18.07 14.56
C GLY A 180 -9.79 -18.00 13.31
N GLY A 181 -9.19 -18.26 12.14
CA GLY A 181 -9.94 -18.52 10.91
C GLY A 181 -10.64 -19.90 10.91
N GLY A 182 -11.13 -20.36 12.05
CA GLY A 182 -12.01 -21.53 12.17
C GLY A 182 -13.45 -21.04 12.28
N ALA A 183 -14.38 -21.78 11.65
CA ALA A 183 -15.81 -21.52 11.64
C ALA A 183 -16.36 -21.11 13.02
N PRO A 184 -17.36 -20.23 13.10
CA PRO A 184 -17.91 -19.76 14.35
C PRO A 184 -18.64 -20.92 15.05
N SER A 185 -18.04 -21.48 16.09
CA SER A 185 -18.80 -22.23 17.09
C SER A 185 -19.48 -21.19 17.99
N GLY A 186 -20.80 -21.17 17.95
CA GLY A 186 -21.61 -20.24 18.70
C GLY A 186 -21.35 -20.28 20.20
N GLY A 187 -21.09 -19.11 20.76
CA GLY A 187 -20.95 -18.87 22.19
C GLY A 187 -20.71 -17.40 22.46
N THR A 188 -21.78 -16.63 22.68
CA THR A 188 -21.75 -15.26 23.16
C THR A 188 -21.22 -15.19 24.57
N THR A 189 -19.96 -14.85 24.75
CA THR A 189 -19.47 -14.25 25.99
C THR A 189 -18.63 -13.02 25.66
N THR A 190 -19.17 -11.86 25.83
CA THR A 190 -18.48 -10.55 25.83
C THR A 190 -17.45 -10.56 26.95
N LYS A 191 -16.17 -10.77 26.59
CA LYS A 191 -15.07 -10.52 27.51
C LYS A 191 -14.79 -9.01 27.49
N THR A 192 -15.19 -8.31 28.50
CA THR A 192 -14.75 -6.92 28.76
C THR A 192 -13.24 -6.92 28.98
N VAL A 193 -12.51 -6.06 28.27
CA VAL A 193 -11.07 -5.85 28.53
C VAL A 193 -10.94 -5.24 29.92
N ASP A 194 -10.05 -5.80 30.74
CA ASP A 194 -9.79 -5.28 32.08
C ASP A 194 -9.20 -3.86 31.96
N PRO A 195 -9.76 -2.85 32.63
CA PRO A 195 -9.20 -1.51 32.69
C PRO A 195 -7.74 -1.48 33.16
N VAL A 196 -7.31 -2.49 33.93
CA VAL A 196 -5.92 -2.63 34.38
C VAL A 196 -4.98 -2.98 33.21
N GLU A 197 -5.42 -3.78 32.25
CA GLU A 197 -4.60 -4.13 31.05
C GLU A 197 -4.40 -2.90 30.15
N ALA A 198 -5.41 -2.05 29.97
CA ALA A 198 -5.29 -0.78 29.25
C ALA A 198 -4.32 0.19 29.94
N SER A 199 -4.35 0.24 31.28
CA SER A 199 -3.45 1.06 32.10
C SER A 199 -1.97 0.62 32.02
N ILE A 200 -1.71 -0.66 31.82
CA ILE A 200 -0.33 -1.19 31.65
C ILE A 200 0.28 -0.72 30.33
N ILE A 201 -0.52 -0.69 29.27
CA ILE A 201 -0.05 -0.22 27.94
C ILE A 201 0.25 1.28 28.01
N ASP A 202 -0.63 2.09 28.61
CA ASP A 202 -0.41 3.53 28.80
C ASP A 202 0.87 3.82 29.60
N ALA A 203 1.13 3.06 30.66
CA ALA A 203 2.34 3.19 31.47
C ALA A 203 3.61 2.83 30.68
N ALA A 204 3.55 1.75 29.86
CA ALA A 204 4.68 1.35 29.02
C ALA A 204 4.98 2.39 27.94
N LEU A 205 3.97 3.02 27.36
CA LEU A 205 4.12 4.11 26.39
C LEU A 205 4.75 5.36 27.02
N GLY A 206 4.41 5.67 28.27
CA GLY A 206 5.01 6.76 29.05
C GLY A 206 6.52 6.55 29.24
N ASP A 207 6.91 5.38 29.75
CA ASP A 207 8.31 5.01 29.98
C ASP A 207 9.15 5.02 28.67
N MET A 208 8.56 4.61 27.55
CA MET A 208 9.21 4.61 26.24
C MET A 208 9.41 6.01 25.67
N ASN A 209 8.49 6.94 25.92
CA ASN A 209 8.65 8.35 25.53
C ASN A 209 9.80 9.01 26.30
N ASP A 210 9.98 8.67 27.57
CA ASP A 210 11.11 9.15 28.38
C ASP A 210 12.45 8.60 27.88
N ILE A 211 12.48 7.35 27.42
CA ILE A 211 13.66 6.75 26.79
C ILE A 211 13.94 7.46 25.45
N ARG A 212 12.92 7.70 24.63
CA ARG A 212 13.04 8.39 23.33
C ARG A 212 13.75 9.73 23.44
N ALA A 213 13.45 10.50 24.47
CA ALA A 213 14.06 11.82 24.68
C ALA A 213 15.60 11.75 24.85
N ARG A 214 16.17 10.57 25.14
CA ARG A 214 17.59 10.35 25.45
C ARG A 214 18.35 9.59 24.35
N LEU A 215 17.70 9.25 23.24
CA LEU A 215 18.28 8.47 22.14
C LEU A 215 18.80 9.36 21.01
N GLY A 216 19.73 8.84 20.21
CA GLY A 216 20.14 9.42 18.93
C GLY A 216 19.06 9.21 17.85
N ASP A 217 19.21 9.90 16.70
CA ASP A 217 18.13 9.94 15.69
C ASP A 217 17.81 8.57 15.07
N VAL A 218 18.81 7.70 14.88
CA VAL A 218 18.60 6.33 14.34
C VAL A 218 17.86 5.45 15.35
N GLU A 219 18.21 5.54 16.61
CA GLU A 219 17.57 4.79 17.70
C GLU A 219 16.16 5.33 17.97
N LYS A 220 15.94 6.65 17.85
CA LYS A 220 14.61 7.25 17.91
C LYS A 220 13.70 6.67 16.85
N ALA A 221 14.14 6.60 15.59
CA ALA A 221 13.34 6.07 14.50
C ALA A 221 12.92 4.61 14.73
N LYS A 222 13.83 3.77 15.25
CA LYS A 222 13.51 2.37 15.61
C LYS A 222 12.51 2.30 16.76
N LEU A 223 12.66 3.15 17.77
CA LEU A 223 11.76 3.21 18.91
C LEU A 223 10.36 3.74 18.46
N ASP A 224 10.31 4.71 17.55
CA ASP A 224 9.05 5.24 17.02
C ASP A 224 8.23 4.18 16.30
N LEU A 225 8.88 3.32 15.50
CA LEU A 225 8.22 2.16 14.88
C LEU A 225 7.66 1.19 15.93
N HIS A 226 8.41 0.95 17.00
CA HIS A 226 7.95 0.09 18.10
C HIS A 226 6.80 0.71 18.88
N LEU A 227 6.87 2.03 19.15
CA LEU A 227 5.80 2.78 19.79
C LEU A 227 4.53 2.82 18.94
N GLU A 228 4.66 2.94 17.62
CA GLU A 228 3.53 2.88 16.68
C GLU A 228 2.85 1.50 16.74
N ALA A 229 3.64 0.41 16.73
CA ALA A 229 3.10 -0.94 16.87
C ALA A 229 2.37 -1.16 18.20
N LEU A 230 2.89 -0.63 19.32
CA LEU A 230 2.23 -0.70 20.63
C LEU A 230 0.93 0.13 20.65
N ARG A 231 0.92 1.31 20.03
CA ARG A 231 -0.29 2.12 19.90
C ARG A 231 -1.34 1.46 19.03
N ASP A 232 -0.94 0.70 18.02
CA ASP A 232 -1.87 -0.10 17.23
C ASP A 232 -2.54 -1.20 18.07
N VAL A 233 -1.76 -1.89 18.92
CA VAL A 233 -2.27 -2.87 19.89
C VAL A 233 -3.23 -2.18 20.88
N GLU A 234 -2.85 -1.03 21.43
CA GLU A 234 -3.68 -0.27 22.36
C GLU A 234 -5.03 0.13 21.74
N ARG A 235 -5.00 0.69 20.51
CA ARG A 235 -6.23 1.08 19.80
C ARG A 235 -7.13 -0.12 19.54
N ARG A 236 -6.55 -1.26 19.18
CA ARG A 236 -7.29 -2.51 18.97
C ARG A 236 -7.94 -2.98 20.28
N VAL A 237 -7.19 -2.98 21.37
CA VAL A 237 -7.70 -3.35 22.70
C VAL A 237 -8.81 -2.39 23.14
N LYS A 238 -8.62 -1.08 23.01
CA LYS A 238 -9.64 -0.06 23.35
C LYS A 238 -10.86 -0.15 22.42
N GLY A 239 -10.67 -0.42 21.13
CA GLY A 239 -11.74 -0.63 20.16
C GLY A 239 -12.60 -1.87 20.49
N LEU A 240 -11.98 -2.97 20.88
CA LEU A 240 -12.68 -4.18 21.34
C LEU A 240 -13.45 -3.93 22.63
N ALA A 241 -12.87 -3.18 23.58
CA ALA A 241 -13.51 -2.84 24.85
C ALA A 241 -14.73 -1.93 24.67
N SER A 242 -14.69 -1.02 23.70
CA SER A 242 -15.79 -0.08 23.42
C SER A 242 -16.90 -0.68 22.56
N GLY A 243 -16.78 -1.92 22.08
CA GLY A 243 -17.72 -2.51 21.12
C GLY A 243 -17.70 -1.82 19.74
N ALA A 244 -16.70 -0.97 19.50
CA ALA A 244 -16.62 -0.13 18.29
C ALA A 244 -16.15 -0.89 17.03
N ILE A 245 -15.80 -2.19 17.17
CA ILE A 245 -15.41 -3.04 16.06
C ILE A 245 -16.46 -4.15 15.92
N PRO A 246 -17.46 -4.00 15.03
CA PRO A 246 -18.49 -5.01 14.82
C PRO A 246 -17.98 -6.26 14.07
N ALA A 247 -18.79 -7.34 14.09
CA ALA A 247 -18.49 -8.60 13.40
C ALA A 247 -18.30 -8.39 11.89
N CYS A 248 -17.08 -8.57 11.45
CA CYS A 248 -16.75 -8.58 10.05
C CYS A 248 -16.68 -10.04 9.58
N ASN A 249 -17.55 -10.41 8.64
CA ASN A 249 -17.58 -11.78 8.11
C ASN A 249 -16.32 -12.05 7.27
N GLN A 250 -15.51 -13.05 7.66
CA GLN A 250 -14.08 -13.11 7.35
C GLN A 250 -13.70 -14.30 6.48
N SER A 251 -14.60 -14.80 5.66
CA SER A 251 -14.24 -15.87 4.73
C SER A 251 -13.44 -15.33 3.56
N LEU A 252 -12.11 -15.26 3.70
CA LEU A 252 -11.18 -15.03 2.59
C LEU A 252 -10.64 -16.37 2.11
N GLY A 253 -11.38 -17.05 1.22
CA GLY A 253 -10.97 -18.32 0.64
C GLY A 253 -9.62 -18.25 -0.08
N SER A 254 -9.24 -17.07 -0.59
CA SER A 254 -7.95 -16.83 -1.25
C SER A 254 -6.73 -17.00 -0.33
N VAL A 255 -6.88 -16.83 0.99
CA VAL A 255 -5.75 -16.93 1.93
C VAL A 255 -5.45 -18.39 2.29
N GLY A 256 -6.46 -19.26 2.32
CA GLY A 256 -6.33 -20.65 2.78
C GLY A 256 -5.55 -21.59 1.85
N ASN A 257 -5.26 -21.18 0.62
CA ASN A 257 -4.60 -22.01 -0.39
C ASN A 257 -3.11 -21.71 -0.56
N ILE A 258 -2.56 -20.74 0.20
CA ILE A 258 -1.17 -20.29 0.05
C ILE A 258 -0.26 -21.16 0.92
N ASP A 259 0.77 -21.74 0.29
CA ASP A 259 1.85 -22.43 0.99
C ASP A 259 2.87 -21.43 1.53
N THR A 260 2.73 -21.05 2.80
CA THR A 260 3.59 -20.07 3.46
C THR A 260 5.05 -20.50 3.59
N THR A 261 5.36 -21.80 3.38
CA THR A 261 6.75 -22.27 3.33
C THR A 261 7.46 -21.92 2.03
N ARG A 262 6.71 -21.48 1.01
CA ARG A 262 7.16 -21.14 -0.33
C ARG A 262 6.76 -19.73 -0.77
N LEU A 263 6.72 -18.78 0.14
CA LEU A 263 6.30 -17.40 -0.12
C LEU A 263 7.07 -16.70 -1.25
N TYR A 264 8.32 -17.11 -1.48
CA TYR A 264 9.18 -16.53 -2.51
C TYR A 264 9.31 -17.40 -3.76
N ASP A 265 8.44 -18.40 -3.92
CA ASP A 265 8.33 -19.14 -5.18
C ASP A 265 7.51 -18.31 -6.19
N PRO A 266 8.07 -17.97 -7.37
CA PRO A 266 7.37 -17.17 -8.36
C PRO A 266 6.00 -17.73 -8.77
N SER A 267 5.81 -19.07 -8.71
CA SER A 267 4.53 -19.68 -9.08
C SER A 267 3.38 -19.33 -8.14
N GLN A 268 3.67 -18.93 -6.90
CA GLN A 268 2.67 -18.51 -5.91
C GLN A 268 2.41 -16.99 -5.90
N PHE A 269 3.26 -16.22 -6.57
CA PHE A 269 3.14 -14.75 -6.54
C PHE A 269 1.75 -14.24 -6.93
N PRO A 270 1.08 -14.77 -7.99
CA PRO A 270 -0.27 -14.32 -8.34
C PRO A 270 -1.29 -14.50 -7.22
N GLU A 271 -1.25 -15.64 -6.54
CA GLU A 271 -2.17 -15.94 -5.44
C GLU A 271 -1.87 -15.10 -4.20
N ILE A 272 -0.59 -14.93 -3.86
CA ILE A 272 -0.16 -14.08 -2.75
C ILE A 272 -0.59 -12.64 -3.00
N LEU A 273 -0.31 -12.07 -4.17
CA LEU A 273 -0.70 -10.69 -4.48
C LEU A 273 -2.22 -10.50 -4.43
N ARG A 274 -2.98 -11.48 -4.97
CA ARG A 274 -4.45 -11.46 -4.88
C ARG A 274 -4.94 -11.49 -3.44
N ALA A 275 -4.37 -12.36 -2.60
CA ALA A 275 -4.72 -12.42 -1.19
C ALA A 275 -4.41 -11.11 -0.45
N GLN A 276 -3.27 -10.46 -0.75
CA GLN A 276 -2.93 -9.15 -0.17
C GLN A 276 -3.90 -8.05 -0.60
N ILE A 277 -4.35 -8.06 -1.86
CA ILE A 277 -5.40 -7.15 -2.35
C ILE A 277 -6.71 -7.40 -1.59
N ASP A 278 -7.14 -8.66 -1.49
CA ASP A 278 -8.39 -9.04 -0.83
C ASP A 278 -8.36 -8.67 0.66
N LEU A 279 -7.23 -8.92 1.34
CA LEU A 279 -7.00 -8.51 2.74
C LEU A 279 -7.10 -6.99 2.91
N THR A 280 -6.49 -6.22 2.02
CA THR A 280 -6.55 -4.75 2.04
C THR A 280 -7.98 -4.26 1.92
N VAL A 281 -8.70 -4.75 0.91
CA VAL A 281 -10.10 -4.36 0.66
C VAL A 281 -11.00 -4.79 1.80
N GLN A 282 -10.83 -6.00 2.33
CA GLN A 282 -11.62 -6.51 3.44
C GLN A 282 -11.35 -5.73 4.74
N ALA A 283 -10.09 -5.45 5.05
CA ALA A 283 -9.75 -4.63 6.21
C ALA A 283 -10.38 -3.24 6.14
N MET A 284 -10.42 -2.65 4.94
CA MET A 284 -11.06 -1.35 4.72
C MET A 284 -12.60 -1.42 4.78
N ALA A 285 -13.19 -2.48 4.22
CA ALA A 285 -14.64 -2.71 4.31
C ALA A 285 -15.10 -2.92 5.75
N CYS A 286 -14.27 -3.54 6.56
CA CYS A 286 -14.50 -3.74 7.98
C CYS A 286 -14.15 -2.52 8.85
N GLY A 287 -13.72 -1.40 8.27
CA GLY A 287 -13.31 -0.22 9.03
C GLY A 287 -12.04 -0.40 9.87
N LEU A 288 -11.27 -1.46 9.63
CA LEU A 288 -10.04 -1.74 10.38
C LEU A 288 -8.91 -0.79 10.01
N THR A 289 -8.88 -0.32 8.76
CA THR A 289 -7.94 0.69 8.29
C THR A 289 -8.57 1.56 7.21
N LYS A 290 -8.00 2.74 6.98
CA LYS A 290 -8.37 3.65 5.88
C LYS A 290 -7.20 3.93 4.95
N VAL A 291 -5.99 3.49 5.30
CA VAL A 291 -4.79 3.68 4.49
C VAL A 291 -4.09 2.33 4.32
N GLY A 292 -3.86 1.97 3.06
CA GLY A 292 -3.20 0.72 2.70
C GLY A 292 -2.17 0.92 1.59
N VAL A 293 -1.10 0.14 1.66
CA VAL A 293 -0.10 0.01 0.59
C VAL A 293 0.02 -1.45 0.23
N VAL A 294 -0.10 -1.77 -1.05
CA VAL A 294 0.18 -3.09 -1.63
C VAL A 294 1.39 -2.94 -2.53
N GLN A 295 2.52 -3.48 -2.09
CA GLN A 295 3.77 -3.47 -2.84
C GLN A 295 3.98 -4.81 -3.56
N ALA A 296 3.75 -4.82 -4.87
CA ALA A 296 4.00 -5.98 -5.72
C ALA A 296 5.48 -6.05 -6.07
N SER A 297 6.26 -6.85 -5.33
CA SER A 297 7.70 -7.01 -5.44
C SER A 297 8.50 -5.76 -4.99
N GLN A 298 9.82 -5.86 -5.03
CA GLN A 298 10.76 -4.77 -4.78
C GLN A 298 11.19 -4.12 -6.10
N HIS A 299 11.70 -2.90 -6.08
CA HIS A 299 12.36 -2.32 -7.26
C HIS A 299 13.56 -3.19 -7.67
N THR A 300 13.98 -3.16 -8.92
CA THR A 300 14.95 -4.12 -9.47
C THR A 300 14.49 -5.57 -9.22
N SER A 301 13.27 -5.87 -9.67
CA SER A 301 12.57 -7.09 -9.27
C SER A 301 13.22 -8.37 -9.80
N GLU A 302 13.52 -9.29 -8.88
CA GLU A 302 14.02 -10.64 -9.19
C GLU A 302 12.90 -11.61 -9.61
N LEU A 303 11.66 -11.14 -9.69
CA LEU A 303 10.48 -11.92 -9.98
C LEU A 303 10.52 -12.51 -11.41
N ILE A 304 10.33 -13.82 -11.53
CA ILE A 304 10.25 -14.52 -12.81
C ILE A 304 8.79 -14.74 -13.17
N MET A 305 8.20 -13.75 -13.86
CA MET A 305 6.77 -13.73 -14.15
C MET A 305 6.34 -14.79 -15.17
N SER A 306 7.28 -15.32 -15.98
CA SER A 306 7.02 -16.45 -16.88
C SER A 306 6.66 -17.75 -16.16
N ARG A 307 6.84 -17.81 -14.85
CA ARG A 307 6.44 -18.95 -14.00
C ARG A 307 5.06 -18.84 -13.37
N PHE A 308 4.27 -17.80 -13.71
CA PHE A 308 2.91 -17.63 -13.21
C PHE A 308 1.96 -18.62 -13.86
N PRO A 309 1.51 -19.67 -13.16
CA PRO A 309 0.65 -20.68 -13.75
C PRO A 309 -0.71 -20.12 -14.14
N ALA A 310 -1.34 -20.69 -15.16
CA ALA A 310 -2.66 -20.30 -15.65
C ALA A 310 -2.80 -18.80 -16.05
N THR A 311 -1.69 -18.15 -16.40
CA THR A 311 -1.66 -16.77 -16.93
C THR A 311 -1.19 -16.72 -18.37
N PRO A 312 -1.54 -15.67 -19.14
CA PRO A 312 -1.06 -15.51 -20.53
C PRO A 312 0.46 -15.34 -20.66
N ILE A 313 1.16 -15.02 -19.55
CA ILE A 313 2.61 -14.84 -19.52
C ILE A 313 3.37 -16.11 -19.14
N TYR A 314 2.66 -17.22 -18.86
CA TYR A 314 3.28 -18.48 -18.46
C TYR A 314 4.13 -19.10 -19.57
N LYS A 315 5.43 -19.26 -19.28
CA LYS A 315 6.42 -19.89 -20.16
C LYS A 315 7.41 -20.69 -19.32
N PRO A 316 7.14 -21.96 -18.97
CA PRO A 316 7.88 -22.71 -17.96
C PRO A 316 9.36 -22.94 -18.27
N ASN A 317 9.77 -22.81 -19.54
CA ASN A 317 11.16 -22.99 -19.98
C ASN A 317 11.86 -21.66 -20.30
N PHE A 318 11.31 -20.53 -19.86
CA PHE A 318 11.85 -19.21 -20.14
C PHE A 318 11.95 -18.41 -18.85
N ASP A 319 13.14 -18.40 -18.25
CA ASP A 319 13.40 -17.64 -17.04
C ASP A 319 14.01 -16.27 -17.37
N MET A 320 13.22 -15.24 -17.17
CA MET A 320 13.65 -13.85 -17.26
C MET A 320 13.08 -13.07 -16.07
N ARG A 321 13.97 -12.45 -15.28
CA ARG A 321 13.56 -11.58 -14.19
C ARG A 321 12.85 -10.34 -14.72
N SER A 322 11.87 -9.81 -14.00
CA SER A 322 11.13 -8.60 -14.38
C SER A 322 12.07 -7.42 -14.67
N HIS A 323 13.04 -7.17 -13.79
CA HIS A 323 14.06 -6.15 -14.03
C HIS A 323 14.91 -6.41 -15.27
N GLN A 324 15.28 -7.66 -15.55
CA GLN A 324 16.02 -7.99 -16.76
C GLN A 324 15.19 -7.76 -18.04
N ALA A 325 13.89 -8.01 -17.99
CA ALA A 325 12.98 -7.76 -19.10
C ALA A 325 12.83 -6.26 -19.38
N SER A 326 12.88 -5.41 -18.35
CA SER A 326 12.79 -3.95 -18.48
C SER A 326 13.95 -3.36 -19.31
N HIS A 327 15.12 -4.01 -19.30
CA HIS A 327 16.27 -3.65 -20.15
C HIS A 327 16.16 -4.26 -21.54
N TYR A 328 15.08 -3.96 -22.25
CA TYR A 328 14.79 -4.52 -23.57
C TYR A 328 15.68 -3.99 -24.71
N GLY A 329 16.39 -2.87 -24.50
CA GLY A 329 17.24 -2.24 -25.49
C GLY A 329 16.45 -1.50 -26.56
N VAL A 330 15.87 -2.23 -27.51
CA VAL A 330 15.05 -1.68 -28.59
C VAL A 330 13.70 -2.38 -28.67
N MET A 331 12.67 -1.70 -29.19
CA MET A 331 11.31 -2.26 -29.31
C MET A 331 11.22 -3.52 -30.20
N ALA A 332 12.17 -3.73 -31.11
CA ALA A 332 12.24 -4.93 -31.93
C ALA A 332 12.80 -6.15 -31.19
N ASP A 333 13.37 -5.98 -29.98
CA ASP A 333 13.84 -7.09 -29.15
C ASP A 333 12.62 -7.86 -28.60
N PRO A 334 12.58 -9.20 -28.69
CA PRO A 334 11.51 -10.00 -28.09
C PRO A 334 11.28 -9.73 -26.59
N LYS A 335 12.28 -9.26 -25.86
CA LYS A 335 12.15 -8.84 -24.46
C LYS A 335 11.14 -7.70 -24.26
N PHE A 336 11.02 -6.80 -25.25
CA PHE A 336 10.05 -5.72 -25.18
C PHE A 336 8.61 -6.23 -25.07
N GLU A 337 8.24 -7.23 -25.87
CA GLU A 337 6.93 -7.86 -25.81
C GLU A 337 6.68 -8.58 -24.47
N GLU A 338 7.69 -9.28 -23.96
CA GLU A 338 7.59 -9.94 -22.66
C GLU A 338 7.44 -8.92 -21.53
N TYR A 339 8.23 -7.85 -21.56
CA TYR A 339 8.12 -6.75 -20.62
C TYR A 339 6.74 -6.08 -20.69
N SER A 340 6.24 -5.77 -21.89
CA SER A 340 4.91 -5.20 -22.09
C SER A 340 3.81 -6.08 -21.49
N LYS A 341 3.83 -7.40 -21.73
CA LYS A 341 2.86 -8.35 -21.16
C LYS A 341 2.92 -8.40 -19.63
N GLN A 342 4.12 -8.32 -19.04
CA GLN A 342 4.27 -8.26 -17.59
C GLN A 342 3.61 -7.01 -17.01
N ARG A 343 3.74 -5.86 -17.70
CA ARG A 343 3.08 -4.61 -17.26
C ARG A 343 1.56 -4.70 -17.38
N THR A 344 1.06 -5.29 -18.47
CA THR A 344 -0.37 -5.59 -18.63
C THR A 344 -0.88 -6.40 -17.45
N TRP A 345 -0.17 -7.45 -17.04
CA TRP A 345 -0.58 -8.28 -15.91
C TRP A 345 -0.70 -7.50 -14.60
N PHE A 346 0.25 -6.59 -14.29
CA PHE A 346 0.13 -5.74 -13.10
C PHE A 346 -1.08 -4.79 -13.17
N VAL A 347 -1.37 -4.25 -14.34
CA VAL A 347 -2.56 -3.41 -14.56
C VAL A 347 -3.85 -4.23 -14.38
N GLU A 348 -3.88 -5.50 -14.77
CA GLU A 348 -4.99 -6.42 -14.50
C GLU A 348 -5.21 -6.62 -12.99
N GLN A 349 -4.13 -6.71 -12.19
CA GLN A 349 -4.26 -6.78 -10.72
C GLN A 349 -4.78 -5.48 -10.12
N PHE A 350 -4.36 -4.34 -10.66
CA PHE A 350 -4.91 -3.04 -10.27
C PHE A 350 -6.40 -2.93 -10.65
N ALA A 351 -6.79 -3.33 -11.86
CA ALA A 351 -8.19 -3.39 -12.28
C ALA A 351 -9.04 -4.30 -11.35
N TYR A 352 -8.46 -5.43 -10.92
CA TYR A 352 -9.10 -6.30 -9.94
C TYR A 352 -9.33 -5.58 -8.60
N LEU A 353 -8.33 -4.86 -8.09
CA LEU A 353 -8.48 -4.06 -6.86
C LEU A 353 -9.64 -3.04 -7.00
N LEU A 354 -9.69 -2.32 -8.13
CA LEU A 354 -10.78 -1.38 -8.40
C LEU A 354 -12.14 -2.08 -8.45
N ALA A 355 -12.22 -3.24 -9.12
CA ALA A 355 -13.45 -4.04 -9.19
C ALA A 355 -13.91 -4.51 -7.80
N GLN A 356 -12.99 -4.94 -6.93
CA GLN A 356 -13.31 -5.35 -5.57
C GLN A 356 -13.88 -4.19 -4.73
N LEU A 357 -13.38 -2.97 -4.90
CA LEU A 357 -13.92 -1.78 -4.25
C LEU A 357 -15.28 -1.36 -4.86
N ALA A 358 -15.41 -1.42 -6.19
CA ALA A 358 -16.64 -1.09 -6.89
C ALA A 358 -17.80 -2.07 -6.58
N ALA A 359 -17.48 -3.33 -6.30
CA ALA A 359 -18.48 -4.34 -5.92
C ALA A 359 -19.09 -4.14 -4.52
N ARG A 360 -18.57 -3.21 -3.72
CA ARG A 360 -19.02 -2.97 -2.33
C ARG A 360 -19.82 -1.69 -2.24
N PRO A 361 -21.16 -1.77 -2.05
CA PRO A 361 -22.02 -0.58 -1.87
C PRO A 361 -21.58 0.22 -0.62
N GLU A 362 -21.59 1.55 -0.75
CA GLU A 362 -21.29 2.45 0.36
C GLU A 362 -22.02 3.80 0.14
N GLY A 363 -22.94 4.15 1.04
CA GLY A 363 -23.79 5.31 0.86
C GLY A 363 -24.66 5.22 -0.41
N SER A 364 -24.62 6.24 -1.25
CA SER A 364 -25.30 6.27 -2.54
C SER A 364 -24.45 5.72 -3.70
N GLY A 365 -23.22 5.29 -3.44
CA GLY A 365 -22.28 4.78 -4.42
C GLY A 365 -21.62 3.50 -3.95
N THR A 366 -20.33 3.40 -4.18
CA THR A 366 -19.48 2.24 -3.84
C THR A 366 -18.27 2.66 -3.00
N MET A 367 -17.56 1.69 -2.45
CA MET A 367 -16.28 1.97 -1.78
C MET A 367 -15.28 2.62 -2.73
N LEU A 368 -15.30 2.29 -4.03
CA LEU A 368 -14.42 2.91 -5.02
C LEU A 368 -14.68 4.42 -5.14
N ASP A 369 -15.96 4.84 -5.16
CA ASP A 369 -16.32 6.25 -5.28
C ASP A 369 -15.77 7.08 -4.11
N ASN A 370 -15.65 6.49 -2.91
CA ASN A 370 -15.15 7.12 -1.70
C ASN A 370 -13.63 6.92 -1.48
N SER A 371 -12.95 6.23 -2.38
CA SER A 371 -11.52 5.92 -2.27
C SER A 371 -10.68 6.74 -3.25
N ILE A 372 -9.38 6.82 -2.98
CA ILE A 372 -8.31 7.07 -3.97
C ILE A 372 -7.40 5.85 -3.97
N VAL A 373 -7.21 5.26 -5.14
CA VAL A 373 -6.28 4.15 -5.37
C VAL A 373 -5.20 4.64 -6.33
N LEU A 374 -3.98 4.81 -5.86
CA LEU A 374 -2.83 5.25 -6.64
C LEU A 374 -2.10 4.03 -7.21
N LEU A 375 -2.10 3.88 -8.53
CA LEU A 375 -1.18 3.00 -9.26
C LEU A 375 0.11 3.77 -9.51
N CYS A 376 1.27 3.18 -9.19
CA CYS A 376 2.56 3.82 -9.40
C CYS A 376 3.71 2.82 -9.55
N SER A 377 4.81 3.30 -10.15
CA SER A 377 6.11 2.64 -10.21
C SER A 377 7.20 3.65 -9.90
N GLU A 378 8.40 3.19 -9.54
CA GLU A 378 9.53 4.04 -9.12
C GLU A 378 10.26 4.72 -10.29
N ILE A 379 10.08 4.23 -11.50
CA ILE A 379 10.60 4.80 -12.75
C ILE A 379 9.51 4.84 -13.80
N SER A 380 9.72 5.59 -14.86
CA SER A 380 8.84 5.63 -16.03
C SER A 380 9.26 4.54 -17.02
N ASP A 381 10.21 4.82 -17.91
CA ASP A 381 10.69 3.79 -18.85
C ASP A 381 11.74 2.89 -18.18
N GLY A 382 11.45 1.59 -18.14
CA GLY A 382 12.32 0.59 -17.52
C GLY A 382 13.68 0.46 -18.21
N ASN A 383 13.80 0.76 -19.51
CA ASN A 383 15.04 0.63 -20.25
C ASN A 383 16.03 1.78 -20.00
N THR A 384 15.52 3.00 -19.84
CA THR A 384 16.33 4.21 -19.66
C THR A 384 16.40 4.68 -18.20
N HIS A 385 15.59 4.08 -17.32
CA HIS A 385 15.38 4.51 -15.93
C HIS A 385 14.91 5.97 -15.82
N SER A 386 14.14 6.44 -16.81
CA SER A 386 13.60 7.80 -16.79
C SER A 386 12.66 8.02 -15.61
N HIS A 387 12.69 9.22 -15.06
CA HIS A 387 11.75 9.71 -14.06
C HIS A 387 10.81 10.80 -14.63
N ASP A 388 10.75 10.90 -15.95
CA ASP A 388 9.83 11.80 -16.67
C ASP A 388 8.65 10.98 -17.22
N ASP A 389 7.48 11.64 -17.30
CA ASP A 389 6.22 10.98 -17.69
C ASP A 389 5.92 9.72 -16.86
N MET A 390 5.91 9.89 -15.55
CA MET A 390 5.74 8.78 -14.59
C MET A 390 4.39 8.07 -14.74
N PRO A 391 4.34 6.73 -14.59
CA PRO A 391 3.14 5.93 -14.81
C PRO A 391 2.16 5.99 -13.65
N PHE A 392 1.62 7.17 -13.35
CA PHE A 392 0.62 7.36 -12.31
C PHE A 392 -0.79 7.26 -12.87
N ILE A 393 -1.68 6.54 -12.16
CA ILE A 393 -3.12 6.51 -12.42
C ILE A 393 -3.82 6.57 -11.06
N LEU A 394 -4.88 7.39 -10.95
CA LEU A 394 -5.77 7.37 -9.79
C LEU A 394 -7.06 6.66 -10.14
N GLY A 395 -7.46 5.68 -9.33
CA GLY A 395 -8.80 5.09 -9.34
C GLY A 395 -9.63 5.63 -8.18
N GLY A 396 -10.91 5.94 -8.44
CA GLY A 396 -11.84 6.46 -7.45
C GLY A 396 -11.85 7.98 -7.32
N GLY A 397 -12.93 8.50 -6.72
CA GLY A 397 -13.26 9.93 -6.71
C GLY A 397 -13.13 10.64 -5.37
N ALA A 398 -12.67 9.95 -4.30
CA ALA A 398 -12.59 10.53 -2.94
C ALA A 398 -13.89 11.16 -2.45
N GLY A 399 -15.05 10.53 -2.75
CA GLY A 399 -16.37 11.07 -2.41
C GLY A 399 -16.76 12.30 -3.22
N GLY A 400 -16.31 12.39 -4.47
CA GLY A 400 -16.55 13.51 -5.38
C GLY A 400 -15.53 14.64 -5.30
N ALA A 401 -14.45 14.49 -4.53
CA ALA A 401 -13.42 15.51 -4.43
C ALA A 401 -12.49 15.57 -5.65
N LEU A 402 -12.44 14.50 -6.47
CA LEU A 402 -11.62 14.41 -7.67
C LEU A 402 -12.48 14.29 -8.94
N ARG A 403 -12.01 14.91 -10.01
CA ARG A 403 -12.55 14.72 -11.36
C ARG A 403 -11.95 13.48 -11.99
N THR A 404 -12.77 12.47 -12.23
CA THR A 404 -12.41 11.21 -12.90
C THR A 404 -12.90 11.15 -14.33
N GLY A 405 -12.58 10.07 -15.06
CA GLY A 405 -12.91 9.90 -16.48
C GLY A 405 -12.13 10.84 -17.39
N ARG A 406 -10.92 11.27 -16.99
CA ARG A 406 -10.13 12.30 -17.67
C ARG A 406 -8.68 11.90 -17.84
N LEU A 407 -8.07 12.44 -18.89
CA LEU A 407 -6.63 12.45 -19.13
C LEU A 407 -6.10 13.86 -18.86
N PHE A 408 -5.24 14.00 -17.87
CA PHE A 408 -4.59 15.25 -17.52
C PHE A 408 -3.22 15.34 -18.19
N ASP A 409 -3.03 16.34 -19.05
CA ASP A 409 -1.71 16.72 -19.54
C ASP A 409 -1.09 17.71 -18.53
N THR A 410 -0.07 17.25 -17.83
CA THR A 410 0.50 18.01 -16.71
C THR A 410 1.69 18.88 -17.11
N ALA A 411 2.10 18.85 -18.38
CA ALA A 411 3.14 19.70 -18.93
C ALA A 411 4.46 19.72 -18.13
N GLY A 412 4.89 18.59 -17.61
CA GLY A 412 6.12 18.46 -16.82
C GLY A 412 6.00 18.87 -15.35
N ARG A 413 4.77 18.99 -14.81
CA ARG A 413 4.55 19.22 -13.37
C ARG A 413 5.16 18.12 -12.53
N ARG A 414 5.61 18.46 -11.33
CA ARG A 414 6.17 17.48 -10.39
C ARG A 414 5.10 16.55 -9.84
N HIS A 415 5.44 15.28 -9.65
CA HIS A 415 4.55 14.33 -8.97
C HIS A 415 4.20 14.75 -7.54
N SER A 416 5.05 15.56 -6.89
CA SER A 416 4.77 16.19 -5.59
C SER A 416 3.49 17.03 -5.60
N ASP A 417 3.14 17.63 -6.76
CA ASP A 417 1.86 18.34 -6.95
C ASP A 417 0.67 17.36 -6.93
N LEU A 418 0.84 16.15 -7.50
CA LEU A 418 -0.14 15.09 -7.39
C LEU A 418 -0.29 14.62 -5.95
N LEU A 419 0.83 14.37 -5.24
CA LEU A 419 0.80 13.96 -3.84
C LEU A 419 0.09 15.00 -2.96
N GLY A 420 0.38 16.28 -3.15
CA GLY A 420 -0.31 17.38 -2.47
C GLY A 420 -1.81 17.43 -2.80
N THR A 421 -2.18 17.22 -4.07
CA THR A 421 -3.59 17.18 -4.49
C THR A 421 -4.34 16.00 -3.88
N ILE A 422 -3.70 14.83 -3.78
CA ILE A 422 -4.28 13.67 -3.09
C ILE A 422 -4.51 13.99 -1.61
N ALA A 423 -3.52 14.55 -0.90
CA ALA A 423 -3.68 14.92 0.50
C ALA A 423 -4.85 15.90 0.70
N HIS A 424 -4.96 16.92 -0.16
CA HIS A 424 -6.05 17.88 -0.14
C HIS A 424 -7.41 17.21 -0.37
N ALA A 425 -7.53 16.36 -1.40
CA ALA A 425 -8.75 15.61 -1.70
C ALA A 425 -9.16 14.65 -0.57
N MET A 426 -8.18 14.12 0.18
CA MET A 426 -8.42 13.24 1.33
C MET A 426 -8.84 13.99 2.59
N GLY A 427 -8.90 15.31 2.56
CA GLY A 427 -9.49 16.15 3.60
C GLY A 427 -8.53 17.10 4.30
N ASP A 428 -7.24 17.08 3.97
CA ASP A 428 -6.30 18.08 4.50
C ASP A 428 -6.22 19.29 3.57
N THR A 429 -7.22 20.16 3.67
CA THR A 429 -7.32 21.37 2.81
C THR A 429 -6.28 22.43 3.14
N SER A 430 -5.49 22.26 4.20
CA SER A 430 -4.39 23.17 4.53
C SER A 430 -3.15 22.92 3.66
N ILE A 431 -3.03 21.73 3.06
CA ILE A 431 -1.92 21.37 2.18
C ILE A 431 -2.09 22.04 0.81
N SER A 432 -1.05 22.74 0.39
CA SER A 432 -0.91 23.27 -0.96
C SER A 432 0.25 22.63 -1.75
N THR A 433 1.22 22.01 -1.06
CA THR A 433 2.38 21.32 -1.64
C THR A 433 2.73 20.10 -0.78
N TYR A 434 3.36 19.09 -1.39
CA TYR A 434 3.87 17.91 -0.68
C TYR A 434 5.23 17.51 -1.25
N GLY A 435 6.27 17.44 -0.42
CA GLY A 435 7.62 17.15 -0.89
C GLY A 435 8.32 18.35 -1.52
N GLN A 436 9.24 18.10 -2.45
CA GLN A 436 10.13 19.09 -3.05
C GLN A 436 9.75 19.43 -4.50
N GLY A 437 10.04 20.66 -4.91
CA GLY A 437 9.96 21.12 -6.31
C GLY A 437 8.55 21.21 -6.87
N GLY A 438 7.52 21.08 -6.03
CA GLY A 438 6.13 21.29 -6.41
C GLY A 438 5.82 22.76 -6.65
N GLN A 439 4.79 23.00 -7.49
CA GLN A 439 4.29 24.34 -7.84
C GLN A 439 2.88 24.59 -7.26
N GLY A 440 2.40 23.69 -6.41
CA GLY A 440 1.06 23.69 -5.83
C GLY A 440 0.22 22.51 -6.31
N LEU A 441 -1.08 22.54 -6.01
CA LEU A 441 -1.98 21.46 -6.41
C LEU A 441 -2.07 21.32 -7.93
N LEU A 442 -2.32 20.11 -8.43
CA LEU A 442 -2.51 19.87 -9.87
C LEU A 442 -3.77 20.58 -10.38
N PRO A 443 -3.64 21.48 -11.38
CA PRO A 443 -4.78 22.18 -11.94
C PRO A 443 -5.83 21.24 -12.51
N GLY A 444 -7.10 21.51 -12.21
CA GLY A 444 -8.24 20.81 -12.79
C GLY A 444 -8.51 19.41 -12.23
N LEU A 445 -7.66 18.85 -11.37
CA LEU A 445 -7.88 17.51 -10.80
C LEU A 445 -8.91 17.53 -9.65
N LEU A 446 -8.93 18.57 -8.83
CA LEU A 446 -9.99 18.75 -7.83
C LEU A 446 -11.32 19.13 -8.50
N ALA A 447 -12.45 18.60 -7.94
CA ALA A 447 -13.79 18.82 -8.46
C ALA A 447 -14.38 20.17 -8.06
#